data_57a642eb1d596c0e770834458eab0a87
#
_entry.id   57a642eb1d596c0e770834458eab0a87
#
_cell.length_a   1.000
_cell.length_b   1.000
_cell.length_c   1.000
_cell.angle_alpha   90.00
_cell.angle_beta   90.00
_cell.angle_gamma   90.00
#
_symmetry.space_group_name_H-M   'P 1'
#
loop_
_entity.id
_entity.type
_entity.pdbx_description
1 polymer ?
#
loop_
_entity_poly.entity_id
_entity_poly.type
_entity_poly.pdbx_seq_one_letter_code
_entity_poly.pdbx_strand_id
1 'polypeptide(L)'
;MNLVDEVAKGRDLQEQATDMPGPPADRPGEHPGGAGQGAARPAPAGQPAGAAEVPPAVAAAEAPRPPAKPGKLRELLYVTLPGCWGALIVGCLSFTPSLLPRDGIIQGLIWGITAAIGYGLGVLAAWIWRAFADRDARHPRRRSWTAFLIGAAVLVVVSFGLGQYWQYQIRKLMGVTGYNIAFVVVSPLIAALIFCLILLIGRGLRGLYRWVAQLLHRWIGQRAARAVAWIVVAGLVYLVNAGLLFHGFVNVANAAFSVRNTTTPAGVHQSTTSLRSGGPGSFIPWATLGRQGRSFIGTGPSADDIEKFTRHRAMEPIRAYAGLASATDAQSQAALAVQDLQREGGFQRKNLLVVTTTGSGWVDPALVDSFEYLSGGDAATVSIQYSYLPSWISYLVDQSKAREAGTALFDAVYGRWSQLPPGQRPRLFVAGESLGSFGGEAAFSGEYGLSLTAGTLFAGPPNFNTLFREFSDHRDPGSPEVQPVFQDGRIVRFADDPSTGVPPAGQPWQGSRILYMMHPSDPVVWWSPHLIFSEPGWISQRPGQDVLAGMFWIPFVTFWQVTADLPFSTGVPPGHGHTYSTEYVDGCNTVLRPPGFTSEDLASLRKIITRDG
;
A
#
# COMPACT_ATOMS: atom_id res chain seq x y z
N MET A 1 -38.45 19.11 9.76
CA MET A 1 -39.38 19.22 8.62
C MET A 1 -38.89 18.25 7.58
N ASN A 2 -39.72 17.30 7.25
CA ASN A 2 -39.44 15.89 6.90
C ASN A 2 -38.68 15.63 5.60
N LEU A 3 -37.66 14.78 5.75
CA LEU A 3 -36.85 14.15 4.68
C LEU A 3 -37.55 12.92 4.03
N VAL A 4 -38.88 12.82 4.14
CA VAL A 4 -39.66 11.67 3.65
C VAL A 4 -40.37 11.95 2.33
N ASP A 5 -40.45 13.23 1.89
CA ASP A 5 -41.23 13.61 0.70
C ASP A 5 -40.43 13.67 -0.62
N GLU A 6 -39.13 13.43 -0.61
CA GLU A 6 -38.30 13.46 -1.84
C GLU A 6 -38.05 12.08 -2.47
N VAL A 7 -38.36 11.01 -1.79
CA VAL A 7 -38.19 9.61 -2.31
C VAL A 7 -39.40 9.14 -3.13
N ALA A 8 -40.54 9.84 -3.04
CA ALA A 8 -41.76 9.48 -3.77
C ALA A 8 -41.85 10.01 -5.21
N LYS A 9 -41.03 10.99 -5.59
CA LYS A 9 -41.05 11.59 -6.96
C LYS A 9 -40.09 10.93 -7.97
N GLY A 10 -39.28 9.97 -7.57
CA GLY A 10 -38.34 9.25 -8.44
C GLY A 10 -38.87 7.96 -9.08
N ARG A 11 -40.12 7.55 -8.79
CA ARG A 11 -40.67 6.28 -9.28
C ARG A 11 -41.63 6.40 -10.47
N ASP A 12 -42.09 7.59 -10.81
CA ASP A 12 -43.08 7.78 -11.88
C ASP A 12 -42.49 8.12 -13.27
N LEU A 13 -41.19 8.03 -13.46
CA LEU A 13 -40.53 8.26 -14.75
C LEU A 13 -39.95 7.02 -15.45
N GLN A 14 -40.20 5.84 -14.93
CA GLN A 14 -39.68 4.57 -15.50
C GLN A 14 -40.74 3.65 -16.07
N GLU A 15 -42.01 4.08 -16.14
CA GLU A 15 -43.14 3.27 -16.64
C GLU A 15 -43.81 3.79 -17.93
N GLN A 16 -43.15 4.67 -18.69
CA GLN A 16 -43.67 5.19 -19.99
C GLN A 16 -42.68 5.00 -21.15
N ALA A 17 -42.10 3.82 -21.32
CA ALA A 17 -41.31 3.49 -22.51
C ALA A 17 -41.48 2.04 -22.95
N THR A 18 -42.75 1.57 -23.15
CA THR A 18 -43.03 0.34 -23.86
C THR A 18 -44.38 0.47 -24.56
N ASP A 19 -44.39 1.15 -25.69
CA ASP A 19 -45.43 0.95 -26.71
C ASP A 19 -44.94 1.56 -28.04
N MET A 20 -44.38 0.70 -28.91
CA MET A 20 -44.32 0.94 -30.36
C MET A 20 -44.39 -0.41 -31.10
N PRO A 21 -45.22 -0.50 -32.16
CA PRO A 21 -45.60 -1.77 -32.79
C PRO A 21 -44.57 -2.26 -33.83
N GLY A 22 -44.38 -3.58 -33.88
CA GLY A 22 -43.54 -4.26 -34.85
C GLY A 22 -44.20 -4.37 -36.24
N PRO A 23 -43.43 -4.52 -37.33
CA PRO A 23 -43.94 -4.73 -38.69
C PRO A 23 -44.35 -6.19 -38.93
N PRO A 24 -45.23 -6.42 -39.93
CA PRO A 24 -46.01 -7.67 -40.09
C PRO A 24 -45.26 -8.82 -40.77
N ALA A 25 -45.66 -10.03 -40.38
CA ALA A 25 -45.25 -11.28 -40.96
C ALA A 25 -45.90 -11.52 -42.32
N ASP A 26 -45.13 -11.93 -43.32
CA ASP A 26 -45.62 -12.47 -44.57
C ASP A 26 -45.60 -13.99 -44.54
N ARG A 27 -46.69 -14.58 -45.00
CA ARG A 27 -47.00 -15.99 -45.13
C ARG A 27 -46.75 -16.53 -46.56
N PRO A 28 -46.73 -17.85 -46.78
CA PRO A 28 -46.04 -18.53 -47.87
C PRO A 28 -46.91 -18.74 -49.12
N GLY A 29 -46.24 -18.77 -50.27
CA GLY A 29 -46.83 -19.11 -51.57
C GLY A 29 -46.42 -20.47 -52.06
N GLU A 30 -47.43 -21.18 -52.58
CA GLU A 30 -47.52 -22.57 -53.03
C GLU A 30 -46.73 -22.88 -54.29
N HIS A 31 -46.51 -24.21 -54.44
CA HIS A 31 -46.10 -24.97 -55.66
C HIS A 31 -46.93 -24.69 -56.94
N PRO A 32 -46.49 -25.12 -58.18
CA PRO A 32 -46.45 -26.53 -58.50
C PRO A 32 -45.40 -27.00 -59.54
N GLY A 33 -45.04 -28.27 -59.47
CA GLY A 33 -45.32 -29.35 -60.40
C GLY A 33 -44.48 -29.54 -61.70
N GLY A 34 -43.95 -30.73 -61.88
CA GLY A 34 -43.43 -31.15 -63.17
C GLY A 34 -42.66 -32.46 -63.11
N ALA A 35 -43.37 -33.50 -63.47
CA ALA A 35 -43.01 -34.89 -63.56
C ALA A 35 -42.00 -35.25 -64.66
N GLY A 36 -41.31 -36.40 -64.53
CA GLY A 36 -40.50 -37.01 -65.57
C GLY A 36 -39.90 -38.35 -65.15
N GLN A 37 -40.62 -39.38 -65.42
CA GLN A 37 -40.30 -40.81 -65.28
C GLN A 37 -39.17 -41.26 -66.21
N GLY A 38 -38.43 -42.33 -65.82
CA GLY A 38 -37.52 -43.05 -66.65
C GLY A 38 -36.86 -44.23 -65.96
N ALA A 39 -37.55 -45.34 -65.92
CA ALA A 39 -37.04 -46.63 -65.48
C ALA A 39 -36.33 -47.37 -66.64
N ALA A 40 -35.31 -48.17 -66.35
CA ALA A 40 -35.07 -49.45 -66.98
C ALA A 40 -33.93 -50.26 -66.33
N ARG A 41 -34.23 -51.49 -66.08
CA ARG A 41 -33.48 -52.68 -65.68
C ARG A 41 -32.80 -53.34 -66.88
N PRO A 42 -32.20 -54.63 -66.75
CA PRO A 42 -30.99 -55.11 -66.04
C PRO A 42 -30.08 -55.96 -66.97
N ALA A 43 -28.96 -56.40 -66.43
CA ALA A 43 -28.04 -57.51 -66.62
C ALA A 43 -27.98 -58.25 -68.00
N PRO A 44 -26.87 -58.97 -68.36
CA PRO A 44 -26.59 -60.28 -67.77
C PRO A 44 -25.07 -60.61 -67.54
N ALA A 45 -24.91 -61.75 -66.92
CA ALA A 45 -23.70 -62.42 -66.50
C ALA A 45 -22.85 -63.01 -67.69
N GLY A 46 -21.55 -63.09 -67.43
CA GLY A 46 -20.61 -63.89 -68.24
C GLY A 46 -19.35 -64.19 -67.43
N GLN A 47 -19.15 -65.46 -67.18
CA GLN A 47 -17.96 -66.10 -66.59
C GLN A 47 -16.92 -66.42 -67.65
N PRO A 48 -15.80 -67.13 -67.33
CA PRO A 48 -14.56 -66.73 -66.62
C PRO A 48 -13.32 -66.98 -67.50
N ALA A 49 -12.19 -66.50 -67.14
CA ALA A 49 -10.89 -67.19 -67.28
C ALA A 49 -9.69 -66.30 -67.02
N GLY A 50 -8.68 -66.86 -66.40
CA GLY A 50 -7.32 -66.34 -66.47
C GLY A 50 -6.64 -66.12 -65.11
N ALA A 51 -6.00 -67.17 -64.60
CA ALA A 51 -5.04 -67.04 -63.52
C ALA A 51 -3.88 -66.20 -63.97
N ALA A 52 -3.59 -65.13 -63.22
CA ALA A 52 -2.36 -64.38 -63.32
C ALA A 52 -1.75 -64.24 -61.94
N GLU A 53 -0.47 -64.53 -61.87
CA GLU A 53 0.43 -64.63 -60.74
C GLU A 53 0.32 -63.43 -59.79
N VAL A 54 0.36 -63.71 -58.46
CA VAL A 54 0.46 -62.74 -57.35
C VAL A 54 1.92 -62.29 -57.25
N PRO A 55 2.22 -60.99 -57.39
CA PRO A 55 3.54 -60.49 -57.05
C PRO A 55 3.75 -60.50 -55.52
N PRO A 56 5.02 -60.67 -55.00
CA PRO A 56 5.27 -60.79 -53.58
C PRO A 56 4.87 -59.54 -52.83
N ALA A 57 4.30 -59.74 -51.65
CA ALA A 57 3.87 -58.70 -50.71
C ALA A 57 4.96 -57.69 -50.49
N VAL A 58 4.74 -56.46 -50.96
CA VAL A 58 5.47 -55.29 -50.55
C VAL A 58 5.22 -55.13 -49.05
N ALA A 59 6.28 -55.23 -48.24
CA ALA A 59 6.26 -55.03 -46.81
C ALA A 59 5.52 -53.70 -46.48
N ALA A 60 4.42 -53.82 -45.75
CA ALA A 60 3.66 -52.67 -45.29
C ALA A 60 4.62 -51.75 -44.51
N ALA A 61 4.87 -50.59 -45.08
CA ALA A 61 5.64 -49.54 -44.38
C ALA A 61 4.92 -49.26 -43.05
N GLU A 62 5.60 -49.54 -41.96
CA GLU A 62 5.14 -49.31 -40.60
C GLU A 62 4.69 -47.83 -40.49
N ALA A 63 3.40 -47.60 -40.26
CA ALA A 63 2.87 -46.25 -40.07
C ALA A 63 3.71 -45.51 -39.01
N PRO A 64 4.10 -44.27 -39.23
CA PRO A 64 4.96 -43.55 -38.29
C PRO A 64 4.31 -43.55 -36.90
N ARG A 65 5.00 -44.11 -35.92
CA ARG A 65 4.55 -44.16 -34.54
C ARG A 65 4.18 -42.73 -34.11
N PRO A 66 3.02 -42.48 -33.49
CA PRO A 66 2.66 -41.17 -33.00
C PRO A 66 3.76 -40.69 -32.05
N PRO A 67 4.18 -39.41 -32.15
CA PRO A 67 5.26 -38.88 -31.32
C PRO A 67 4.94 -39.09 -29.84
N ALA A 68 5.91 -39.66 -29.10
CA ALA A 68 5.77 -39.92 -27.69
C ALA A 68 5.32 -38.64 -26.97
N LYS A 69 4.29 -38.75 -26.12
CA LYS A 69 3.79 -37.63 -25.34
C LYS A 69 4.98 -37.01 -24.54
N PRO A 70 5.20 -35.70 -24.64
CA PRO A 70 6.30 -35.06 -23.92
C PRO A 70 6.17 -35.38 -22.42
N GLY A 71 7.29 -35.72 -21.77
CA GLY A 71 7.30 -36.04 -20.34
C GLY A 71 6.71 -34.88 -19.53
N LYS A 72 6.02 -35.17 -18.44
CA LYS A 72 5.33 -34.19 -17.57
C LYS A 72 6.22 -32.98 -17.20
N LEU A 73 7.52 -33.22 -17.00
CA LEU A 73 8.49 -32.14 -16.70
C LEU A 73 8.68 -31.19 -17.88
N ARG A 74 8.68 -31.69 -19.12
CA ARG A 74 8.82 -30.87 -20.34
C ARG A 74 7.57 -30.02 -20.58
N GLU A 75 6.38 -30.52 -20.27
CA GLU A 75 5.13 -29.73 -20.29
C GLU A 75 5.15 -28.66 -19.20
N LEU A 76 5.70 -28.99 -18.02
CA LEU A 76 5.78 -28.06 -16.89
C LEU A 76 6.75 -26.90 -17.16
N LEU A 77 7.79 -27.10 -17.96
CA LEU A 77 8.82 -26.09 -18.27
C LEU A 77 8.59 -25.40 -19.64
N TYR A 78 7.54 -25.76 -20.38
CA TYR A 78 7.29 -25.17 -21.69
C TYR A 78 6.93 -23.69 -21.57
N VAL A 79 7.69 -22.83 -22.24
CA VAL A 79 7.44 -21.38 -22.34
C VAL A 79 7.12 -21.00 -23.79
N THR A 80 6.28 -19.98 -23.97
CA THR A 80 5.91 -19.46 -25.29
C THR A 80 6.77 -18.26 -25.64
N LEU A 81 7.16 -18.13 -26.89
CA LEU A 81 8.00 -17.01 -27.36
C LEU A 81 7.34 -15.63 -27.14
N PRO A 82 6.03 -15.43 -27.42
CA PRO A 82 5.35 -14.17 -27.11
C PRO A 82 5.33 -13.86 -25.61
N GLY A 83 5.12 -14.88 -24.77
CA GLY A 83 5.21 -14.74 -23.33
C GLY A 83 6.62 -14.31 -22.87
N CYS A 84 7.67 -14.90 -23.46
CA CYS A 84 9.04 -14.53 -23.14
C CYS A 84 9.36 -13.08 -23.53
N TRP A 85 8.89 -12.60 -24.69
CA TRP A 85 9.01 -11.19 -25.06
C TRP A 85 8.27 -10.26 -24.09
N GLY A 86 7.05 -10.59 -23.72
CA GLY A 86 6.30 -9.85 -22.71
C GLY A 86 7.02 -9.80 -21.36
N ALA A 87 7.53 -10.96 -20.89
CA ALA A 87 8.31 -11.04 -19.66
C ALA A 87 9.56 -10.16 -19.71
N LEU A 88 10.28 -10.20 -20.83
CA LEU A 88 11.49 -9.41 -21.02
C LEU A 88 11.17 -7.91 -20.99
N ILE A 89 10.20 -7.45 -21.78
CA ILE A 89 9.87 -6.03 -21.90
C ILE A 89 9.39 -5.48 -20.56
N VAL A 90 8.35 -6.08 -19.97
CA VAL A 90 7.77 -5.57 -18.72
C VAL A 90 8.73 -5.76 -17.54
N GLY A 91 9.50 -6.86 -17.54
CA GLY A 91 10.54 -7.05 -16.53
C GLY A 91 11.66 -6.00 -16.61
N CYS A 92 12.13 -5.65 -17.80
CA CYS A 92 13.14 -4.61 -17.98
C CYS A 92 12.63 -3.22 -17.56
N LEU A 93 11.35 -2.93 -17.73
CA LEU A 93 10.74 -1.67 -17.25
C LEU A 93 10.80 -1.52 -15.72
N SER A 94 10.98 -2.61 -14.96
CA SER A 94 11.15 -2.54 -13.50
C SER A 94 12.42 -1.83 -13.03
N PHE A 95 13.39 -1.64 -13.93
CA PHE A 95 14.63 -0.91 -13.64
C PHE A 95 14.50 0.62 -13.75
N THR A 96 13.35 1.12 -14.21
CA THR A 96 13.06 2.57 -14.24
C THR A 96 13.07 3.17 -12.83
N PRO A 97 13.27 4.49 -12.69
CA PRO A 97 13.30 5.17 -11.40
C PRO A 97 12.04 4.91 -10.57
N SER A 98 12.21 4.86 -9.26
CA SER A 98 11.13 4.87 -8.28
C SER A 98 11.45 5.83 -7.14
N LEU A 99 10.67 5.78 -6.07
CA LEU A 99 10.78 6.72 -4.96
C LEU A 99 12.06 6.51 -4.15
N LEU A 100 12.43 5.24 -3.85
CA LEU A 100 13.51 4.93 -2.92
C LEU A 100 14.66 4.14 -3.57
N PRO A 101 15.87 4.21 -2.99
CA PRO A 101 16.97 3.33 -3.39
C PRO A 101 16.69 1.88 -3.00
N ARG A 102 17.06 0.93 -3.86
CA ARG A 102 16.78 -0.49 -3.67
C ARG A 102 18.04 -1.31 -3.57
N ASP A 103 17.96 -2.41 -2.84
CA ASP A 103 18.96 -3.48 -2.86
C ASP A 103 18.65 -4.54 -3.94
N GLY A 104 19.56 -5.51 -4.08
CA GLY A 104 19.43 -6.55 -5.12
C GLY A 104 18.26 -7.49 -4.89
N ILE A 105 17.85 -7.74 -3.65
CA ILE A 105 16.72 -8.63 -3.31
C ILE A 105 15.43 -7.98 -3.77
N ILE A 106 15.22 -6.73 -3.40
CA ILE A 106 14.02 -5.98 -3.73
C ILE A 106 13.89 -5.76 -5.24
N GLN A 107 14.97 -5.35 -5.91
CA GLN A 107 14.96 -5.23 -7.35
C GLN A 107 14.66 -6.57 -8.04
N GLY A 108 15.22 -7.67 -7.55
CA GLY A 108 14.95 -9.00 -8.08
C GLY A 108 13.49 -9.43 -7.88
N LEU A 109 12.90 -9.11 -6.73
CA LEU A 109 11.48 -9.36 -6.44
C LEU A 109 10.58 -8.63 -7.46
N ILE A 110 10.78 -7.31 -7.63
CA ILE A 110 10.00 -6.50 -8.57
C ILE A 110 10.18 -7.02 -10.00
N TRP A 111 11.42 -7.27 -10.40
CA TRP A 111 11.74 -7.79 -11.74
C TRP A 111 11.03 -9.13 -12.01
N GLY A 112 11.10 -10.09 -11.06
CA GLY A 112 10.43 -11.38 -11.21
C GLY A 112 8.91 -11.29 -11.31
N ILE A 113 8.28 -10.45 -10.48
CA ILE A 113 6.83 -10.20 -10.50
C ILE A 113 6.41 -9.55 -11.83
N THR A 114 7.06 -8.46 -12.22
CA THR A 114 6.74 -7.72 -13.45
C THR A 114 7.00 -8.56 -14.71
N ALA A 115 8.06 -9.37 -14.71
CA ALA A 115 8.31 -10.35 -15.77
C ALA A 115 7.19 -11.40 -15.86
N ALA A 116 6.68 -11.90 -14.74
CA ALA A 116 5.57 -12.85 -14.74
C ALA A 116 4.27 -12.24 -15.28
N ILE A 117 3.97 -10.99 -14.89
CA ILE A 117 2.85 -10.22 -15.45
C ILE A 117 3.04 -10.04 -16.97
N GLY A 118 4.21 -9.59 -17.40
CA GLY A 118 4.56 -9.41 -18.80
C GLY A 118 4.42 -10.71 -19.59
N TYR A 119 4.84 -11.85 -19.01
CA TYR A 119 4.64 -13.17 -19.62
C TYR A 119 3.15 -13.46 -19.88
N GLY A 120 2.31 -13.22 -18.87
CA GLY A 120 0.86 -13.37 -18.99
C GLY A 120 0.26 -12.48 -20.08
N LEU A 121 0.64 -11.20 -20.10
CA LEU A 121 0.22 -10.22 -21.10
C LEU A 121 0.67 -10.61 -22.51
N GLY A 122 1.90 -11.07 -22.69
CA GLY A 122 2.42 -11.53 -23.98
C GLY A 122 1.69 -12.77 -24.50
N VAL A 123 1.34 -13.72 -23.62
CA VAL A 123 0.50 -14.89 -23.97
C VAL A 123 -0.90 -14.45 -24.35
N LEU A 124 -1.51 -13.55 -23.59
CA LEU A 124 -2.85 -13.02 -23.84
C LEU A 124 -2.91 -12.26 -25.16
N ALA A 125 -1.97 -11.34 -25.39
CA ALA A 125 -1.89 -10.58 -26.64
C ALA A 125 -1.74 -11.50 -27.86
N ALA A 126 -0.89 -12.54 -27.77
CA ALA A 126 -0.74 -13.51 -28.84
C ALA A 126 -1.99 -14.38 -29.03
N TRP A 127 -2.75 -14.64 -27.98
CA TRP A 127 -4.03 -15.37 -28.07
C TRP A 127 -5.09 -14.49 -28.75
N ILE A 128 -5.23 -13.23 -28.33
CA ILE A 128 -6.15 -12.25 -28.94
C ILE A 128 -5.82 -12.10 -30.43
N TRP A 129 -4.54 -11.82 -30.75
CA TRP A 129 -4.10 -11.66 -32.14
C TRP A 129 -4.48 -12.88 -33.02
N ARG A 130 -4.27 -14.09 -32.51
CA ARG A 130 -4.61 -15.30 -33.25
C ARG A 130 -6.12 -15.48 -33.45
N ALA A 131 -6.92 -15.11 -32.44
CA ALA A 131 -8.37 -15.15 -32.51
C ALA A 131 -8.89 -14.19 -33.60
N PHE A 132 -8.36 -12.97 -33.68
CA PHE A 132 -8.74 -12.00 -34.72
C PHE A 132 -8.19 -12.33 -36.10
N ALA A 133 -7.02 -12.94 -36.19
CA ALA A 133 -6.36 -13.26 -37.46
C ALA A 133 -6.74 -14.65 -37.99
N ASP A 134 -7.60 -15.39 -37.30
CA ASP A 134 -8.01 -16.79 -37.60
C ASP A 134 -6.79 -17.68 -37.89
N ARG A 135 -5.78 -17.61 -37.04
CA ARG A 135 -4.51 -18.32 -37.20
C ARG A 135 -4.24 -19.28 -36.06
N ASP A 136 -3.81 -20.49 -36.43
CA ASP A 136 -3.33 -21.47 -35.46
C ASP A 136 -1.97 -21.12 -34.83
N ALA A 137 -1.72 -21.68 -33.64
CA ALA A 137 -0.44 -21.54 -32.96
C ALA A 137 0.65 -22.31 -33.75
N ARG A 138 1.60 -21.58 -34.31
CA ARG A 138 2.77 -22.16 -34.98
C ARG A 138 3.93 -22.33 -34.01
N HIS A 139 4.68 -23.42 -34.12
CA HIS A 139 5.93 -23.58 -33.38
C HIS A 139 6.96 -22.56 -33.91
N PRO A 140 7.58 -21.74 -32.99
CA PRO A 140 8.57 -20.75 -33.42
C PRO A 140 9.81 -21.45 -34.00
N ARG A 141 10.34 -20.89 -35.09
CA ARG A 141 11.56 -21.38 -35.74
C ARG A 141 12.78 -21.14 -34.85
N ARG A 142 13.83 -21.94 -35.00
CA ARG A 142 15.11 -21.75 -34.25
C ARG A 142 15.65 -20.32 -34.38
N ARG A 143 15.56 -19.71 -35.55
CA ARG A 143 15.96 -18.31 -35.81
C ARG A 143 15.21 -17.31 -34.91
N SER A 144 13.92 -17.54 -34.64
CA SER A 144 13.13 -16.65 -33.77
C SER A 144 13.58 -16.74 -32.31
N TRP A 145 13.99 -17.91 -31.84
CA TRP A 145 14.58 -18.07 -30.51
C TRP A 145 15.98 -17.45 -30.43
N THR A 146 16.81 -17.57 -31.48
CA THR A 146 18.11 -16.91 -31.51
C THR A 146 17.96 -15.40 -31.49
N ALA A 147 17.03 -14.83 -32.28
CA ALA A 147 16.73 -13.39 -32.26
C ALA A 147 16.23 -12.94 -30.88
N PHE A 148 15.38 -13.74 -30.22
CA PHE A 148 14.96 -13.46 -28.84
C PHE A 148 16.13 -13.44 -27.87
N LEU A 149 17.02 -14.43 -27.91
CA LEU A 149 18.17 -14.49 -26.98
C LEU A 149 19.13 -13.33 -27.17
N ILE A 150 19.42 -12.93 -28.42
CA ILE A 150 20.25 -11.75 -28.70
C ILE A 150 19.56 -10.48 -28.20
N GLY A 151 18.27 -10.29 -28.55
CA GLY A 151 17.49 -9.13 -28.08
C GLY A 151 17.37 -9.09 -26.56
N ALA A 152 17.20 -10.25 -25.91
CA ALA A 152 17.15 -10.36 -24.47
C ALA A 152 18.49 -9.96 -23.82
N ALA A 153 19.60 -10.46 -24.34
CA ALA A 153 20.92 -10.09 -23.84
C ALA A 153 21.16 -8.58 -23.92
N VAL A 154 20.89 -7.98 -25.07
CA VAL A 154 21.04 -6.52 -25.27
C VAL A 154 20.11 -5.74 -24.33
N LEU A 155 18.82 -6.07 -24.30
CA LEU A 155 17.84 -5.32 -23.51
C LEU A 155 18.12 -5.44 -22.01
N VAL A 156 18.48 -6.62 -21.52
CA VAL A 156 18.83 -6.82 -20.11
C VAL A 156 20.09 -6.02 -19.74
N VAL A 157 21.14 -6.08 -20.55
CA VAL A 157 22.39 -5.32 -20.27
C VAL A 157 22.11 -3.81 -20.24
N VAL A 158 21.36 -3.30 -21.22
CA VAL A 158 21.02 -1.87 -21.28
C VAL A 158 20.14 -1.46 -20.09
N SER A 159 19.07 -2.21 -19.83
CA SER A 159 18.16 -1.90 -18.73
C SER A 159 18.83 -2.00 -17.37
N PHE A 160 19.72 -2.98 -17.20
CA PHE A 160 20.49 -3.14 -15.98
C PHE A 160 21.48 -1.99 -15.78
N GLY A 161 22.20 -1.58 -16.83
CA GLY A 161 23.11 -0.44 -16.79
C GLY A 161 22.40 0.88 -16.47
N LEU A 162 21.27 1.15 -17.15
CA LEU A 162 20.43 2.31 -16.84
C LEU A 162 19.84 2.25 -15.43
N GLY A 163 19.39 1.08 -15.00
CA GLY A 163 18.88 0.87 -13.65
C GLY A 163 19.94 1.19 -12.58
N GLN A 164 21.20 0.76 -12.79
CA GLN A 164 22.30 1.08 -11.88
C GLN A 164 22.59 2.59 -11.86
N TYR A 165 22.54 3.24 -13.00
CA TYR A 165 22.71 4.68 -13.10
C TYR A 165 21.62 5.44 -12.34
N TRP A 166 20.35 5.07 -12.49
CA TRP A 166 19.26 5.68 -11.75
C TRP A 166 19.33 5.39 -10.24
N GLN A 167 19.67 4.17 -9.85
CA GLN A 167 19.88 3.84 -8.44
C GLN A 167 21.02 4.64 -7.81
N TYR A 168 22.09 4.90 -8.56
CA TYR A 168 23.15 5.79 -8.12
C TYR A 168 22.64 7.24 -7.95
N GLN A 169 21.81 7.73 -8.87
CA GLN A 169 21.24 9.07 -8.79
C GLN A 169 20.30 9.23 -7.59
N ILE A 170 19.42 8.25 -7.35
CA ILE A 170 18.50 8.25 -6.19
C ILE A 170 19.30 8.26 -4.88
N ARG A 171 20.31 7.38 -4.77
CA ARG A 171 21.20 7.35 -3.60
C ARG A 171 21.91 8.68 -3.37
N LYS A 172 22.42 9.28 -4.42
CA LYS A 172 23.09 10.59 -4.36
C LYS A 172 22.12 11.69 -3.92
N LEU A 173 20.90 11.68 -4.45
CA LEU A 173 19.85 12.65 -4.11
C LEU A 173 19.49 12.61 -2.63
N MET A 174 19.42 11.40 -2.04
CA MET A 174 19.08 11.17 -0.62
C MET A 174 20.29 11.09 0.32
N GLY A 175 21.52 11.35 -0.18
CA GLY A 175 22.71 11.24 0.66
C GLY A 175 23.06 9.83 1.13
N VAL A 176 22.46 8.78 0.54
CA VAL A 176 22.73 7.37 0.91
C VAL A 176 24.09 6.95 0.38
N THR A 177 25.00 6.60 1.27
CA THR A 177 26.33 6.10 0.94
C THR A 177 26.34 4.58 0.79
N GLY A 178 27.22 4.08 -0.06
CA GLY A 178 27.44 2.64 -0.25
C GLY A 178 26.81 2.09 -1.53
N TYR A 179 27.61 1.31 -2.24
CA TYR A 179 27.20 0.52 -3.40
C TYR A 179 27.35 -0.96 -3.07
N ASN A 180 26.28 -1.72 -3.21
CA ASN A 180 26.34 -3.15 -2.97
C ASN A 180 26.54 -3.90 -4.29
N ILE A 181 27.77 -4.32 -4.57
CA ILE A 181 28.11 -5.10 -5.77
C ILE A 181 27.31 -6.42 -5.85
N ALA A 182 26.83 -6.93 -4.71
CA ALA A 182 25.96 -8.10 -4.68
C ALA A 182 24.64 -7.89 -5.44
N PHE A 183 24.22 -6.64 -5.66
CA PHE A 183 23.08 -6.32 -6.50
C PHE A 183 23.15 -6.98 -7.88
N VAL A 184 24.33 -6.99 -8.49
CA VAL A 184 24.55 -7.53 -9.85
C VAL A 184 24.23 -9.03 -9.92
N VAL A 185 24.53 -9.78 -8.87
CA VAL A 185 24.32 -11.24 -8.82
C VAL A 185 22.98 -11.60 -8.20
N VAL A 186 22.61 -10.92 -7.11
CA VAL A 186 21.41 -11.26 -6.33
C VAL A 186 20.13 -10.95 -7.08
N SER A 187 20.05 -9.79 -7.76
CA SER A 187 18.80 -9.40 -8.42
C SER A 187 18.36 -10.36 -9.54
N PRO A 188 19.20 -10.83 -10.48
CA PRO A 188 18.75 -11.78 -11.48
C PRO A 188 18.43 -13.17 -10.91
N LEU A 189 19.11 -13.61 -9.84
CA LEU A 189 18.81 -14.88 -9.19
C LEU A 189 17.45 -14.86 -8.51
N ILE A 190 17.16 -13.80 -7.76
CA ILE A 190 15.84 -13.60 -7.13
C ILE A 190 14.76 -13.44 -8.20
N ALA A 191 15.01 -12.65 -9.26
CA ALA A 191 14.06 -12.48 -10.35
C ALA A 191 13.71 -13.82 -11.02
N ALA A 192 14.71 -14.64 -11.32
CA ALA A 192 14.50 -15.97 -11.90
C ALA A 192 13.69 -16.88 -10.96
N LEU A 193 14.02 -16.89 -9.67
CA LEU A 193 13.32 -17.68 -8.65
C LEU A 193 11.83 -17.25 -8.57
N ILE A 194 11.56 -15.96 -8.41
CA ILE A 194 10.19 -15.44 -8.29
C ILE A 194 9.39 -15.67 -9.57
N PHE A 195 9.99 -15.40 -10.73
CA PHE A 195 9.37 -15.66 -12.03
C PHE A 195 8.98 -17.14 -12.18
N CYS A 196 9.91 -18.06 -11.91
CA CYS A 196 9.65 -19.49 -11.96
C CYS A 196 8.55 -19.91 -10.97
N LEU A 197 8.59 -19.42 -9.73
CA LEU A 197 7.60 -19.71 -8.70
C LEU A 197 6.19 -19.28 -9.15
N ILE A 198 6.03 -18.06 -9.64
CA ILE A 198 4.73 -17.55 -10.12
C ILE A 198 4.23 -18.36 -11.30
N LEU A 199 5.12 -18.72 -12.25
CA LEU A 199 4.73 -19.59 -13.38
C LEU A 199 4.32 -20.98 -12.92
N LEU A 200 5.00 -21.57 -11.95
CA LEU A 200 4.65 -22.90 -11.40
C LEU A 200 3.30 -22.85 -10.69
N ILE A 201 3.04 -21.82 -9.87
CA ILE A 201 1.73 -21.61 -9.23
C ILE A 201 0.64 -21.47 -10.28
N GLY A 202 0.82 -20.62 -11.29
CA GLY A 202 -0.16 -20.43 -12.36
C GLY A 202 -0.44 -21.71 -13.17
N ARG A 203 0.59 -22.54 -13.39
CA ARG A 203 0.44 -23.85 -14.05
C ARG A 203 -0.26 -24.88 -13.16
N GLY A 204 0.06 -24.87 -11.87
CA GLY A 204 -0.63 -25.69 -10.87
C GLY A 204 -2.13 -25.38 -10.81
N LEU A 205 -2.49 -24.10 -10.74
CA LEU A 205 -3.87 -23.64 -10.76
C LEU A 205 -4.58 -24.02 -12.07
N ARG A 206 -3.90 -23.89 -13.21
CA ARG A 206 -4.43 -24.34 -14.50
C ARG A 206 -4.62 -25.86 -14.55
N GLY A 207 -3.69 -26.61 -13.94
CA GLY A 207 -3.80 -28.07 -13.79
C GLY A 207 -5.01 -28.46 -12.94
N LEU A 208 -5.17 -27.80 -11.78
CA LEU A 208 -6.31 -27.97 -10.89
C LEU A 208 -7.62 -27.64 -11.58
N TYR A 209 -7.69 -26.51 -12.29
CA TYR A 209 -8.86 -26.13 -13.09
C TYR A 209 -9.24 -27.22 -14.11
N ARG A 210 -8.25 -27.74 -14.86
CA ARG A 210 -8.50 -28.80 -15.85
C ARG A 210 -9.00 -30.08 -15.20
N TRP A 211 -8.41 -30.46 -14.08
CA TRP A 211 -8.81 -31.65 -13.32
C TRP A 211 -10.25 -31.52 -12.80
N VAL A 212 -10.61 -30.38 -12.18
CA VAL A 212 -11.98 -30.11 -11.72
C VAL A 212 -12.96 -30.10 -12.89
N ALA A 213 -12.61 -29.43 -14.00
CA ALA A 213 -13.46 -29.41 -15.18
C ALA A 213 -13.70 -30.80 -15.79
N GLN A 214 -12.70 -31.69 -15.82
CA GLN A 214 -12.81 -33.06 -16.26
C GLN A 214 -13.67 -33.91 -15.31
N LEU A 215 -13.53 -33.70 -14.00
CA LEU A 215 -14.35 -34.38 -12.99
C LEU A 215 -15.83 -34.03 -13.17
N LEU A 216 -16.14 -32.74 -13.29
CA LEU A 216 -17.50 -32.23 -13.42
C LEU A 216 -18.13 -32.58 -14.77
N HIS A 217 -17.31 -32.68 -15.83
CA HIS A 217 -17.82 -33.04 -17.18
C HIS A 217 -18.55 -34.41 -17.21
N ARG A 218 -18.27 -35.29 -16.26
CA ARG A 218 -18.96 -36.57 -16.12
C ARG A 218 -20.44 -36.45 -15.75
N TRP A 219 -20.82 -35.31 -15.14
CA TRP A 219 -22.15 -35.06 -14.55
C TRP A 219 -22.90 -33.95 -15.28
N ILE A 220 -22.19 -32.97 -15.84
CA ILE A 220 -22.76 -31.80 -16.50
C ILE A 220 -22.07 -31.54 -17.85
N GLY A 221 -22.78 -30.84 -18.75
CA GLY A 221 -22.24 -30.49 -20.07
C GLY A 221 -20.92 -29.73 -20.01
N GLN A 222 -20.06 -29.87 -21.01
CA GLN A 222 -18.69 -29.37 -21.06
C GLN A 222 -18.57 -27.84 -20.79
N ARG A 223 -19.52 -27.02 -21.26
CA ARG A 223 -19.53 -25.57 -21.02
C ARG A 223 -19.80 -25.24 -19.56
N ALA A 224 -20.80 -25.90 -18.97
CA ALA A 224 -21.14 -25.74 -17.55
C ALA A 224 -20.00 -26.24 -16.66
N ALA A 225 -19.39 -27.40 -16.95
CA ALA A 225 -18.26 -27.93 -16.20
C ALA A 225 -17.07 -26.96 -16.17
N ARG A 226 -16.77 -26.26 -17.27
CA ARG A 226 -15.72 -25.24 -17.32
C ARG A 226 -16.06 -24.00 -16.48
N ALA A 227 -17.30 -23.51 -16.56
CA ALA A 227 -17.74 -22.36 -15.77
C ALA A 227 -17.69 -22.66 -14.25
N VAL A 228 -18.24 -23.81 -13.85
CA VAL A 228 -18.22 -24.24 -12.44
C VAL A 228 -16.78 -24.47 -11.95
N ALA A 229 -15.91 -25.09 -12.76
CA ALA A 229 -14.51 -25.27 -12.39
C ALA A 229 -13.77 -23.93 -12.19
N TRP A 230 -14.08 -22.91 -12.97
CA TRP A 230 -13.56 -21.56 -12.76
C TRP A 230 -14.01 -20.99 -11.42
N ILE A 231 -15.29 -21.09 -11.10
CA ILE A 231 -15.85 -20.61 -9.82
C ILE A 231 -15.22 -21.36 -8.63
N VAL A 232 -15.10 -22.68 -8.71
CA VAL A 232 -14.52 -23.51 -7.66
C VAL A 232 -13.05 -23.18 -7.44
N VAL A 233 -12.24 -23.06 -8.50
CA VAL A 233 -10.82 -22.75 -8.35
C VAL A 233 -10.62 -21.30 -7.89
N ALA A 234 -11.37 -20.33 -8.41
CA ALA A 234 -11.32 -18.96 -7.95
C ALA A 234 -11.76 -18.84 -6.48
N GLY A 235 -12.85 -19.53 -6.11
CA GLY A 235 -13.30 -19.60 -4.71
C GLY A 235 -12.26 -20.23 -3.79
N LEU A 236 -11.63 -21.32 -4.21
CA LEU A 236 -10.55 -21.97 -3.44
C LEU A 236 -9.34 -21.03 -3.26
N VAL A 237 -8.91 -20.36 -4.33
CA VAL A 237 -7.82 -19.37 -4.26
C VAL A 237 -8.18 -18.23 -3.31
N TYR A 238 -9.41 -17.72 -3.38
CA TYR A 238 -9.90 -16.69 -2.47
C TYR A 238 -9.90 -17.16 -1.01
N LEU A 239 -10.46 -18.34 -0.73
CA LEU A 239 -10.52 -18.92 0.61
C LEU A 239 -9.13 -19.20 1.20
N VAL A 240 -8.22 -19.70 0.38
CA VAL A 240 -6.84 -19.94 0.81
C VAL A 240 -6.12 -18.62 1.12
N ASN A 241 -6.26 -17.60 0.26
CA ASN A 241 -5.61 -16.32 0.50
C ASN A 241 -6.28 -15.53 1.65
N ALA A 242 -7.60 -15.33 1.60
CA ALA A 242 -8.30 -14.53 2.59
C ALA A 242 -8.47 -15.26 3.95
N GLY A 243 -8.66 -16.58 3.92
CA GLY A 243 -8.85 -17.38 5.11
C GLY A 243 -7.55 -17.90 5.71
N LEU A 244 -6.97 -18.92 5.09
CA LEU A 244 -5.88 -19.69 5.69
C LEU A 244 -4.56 -18.93 5.73
N LEU A 245 -4.12 -18.36 4.59
CA LEU A 245 -2.81 -17.72 4.52
C LEU A 245 -2.81 -16.37 5.25
N PHE A 246 -3.80 -15.53 5.00
CA PHE A 246 -3.86 -14.20 5.60
C PHE A 246 -4.07 -14.27 7.12
N HIS A 247 -5.11 -14.97 7.59
CA HIS A 247 -5.35 -15.09 9.04
C HIS A 247 -4.25 -15.89 9.74
N GLY A 248 -3.72 -16.92 9.09
CA GLY A 248 -2.57 -17.67 9.61
C GLY A 248 -1.33 -16.78 9.77
N PHE A 249 -1.00 -15.98 8.78
CA PHE A 249 0.09 -15.01 8.84
C PHE A 249 -0.13 -13.98 9.95
N VAL A 250 -1.32 -13.37 10.01
CA VAL A 250 -1.65 -12.37 11.04
C VAL A 250 -1.58 -12.96 12.44
N ASN A 251 -2.08 -14.19 12.65
CA ASN A 251 -2.02 -14.85 13.95
C ASN A 251 -0.58 -15.17 14.38
N VAL A 252 0.25 -15.69 13.48
CA VAL A 252 1.67 -15.95 13.75
C VAL A 252 2.42 -14.66 14.04
N ALA A 253 2.18 -13.61 13.24
CA ALA A 253 2.77 -12.30 13.46
C ALA A 253 2.35 -11.73 14.83
N ASN A 254 1.06 -11.71 15.15
CA ASN A 254 0.57 -11.27 16.46
C ASN A 254 1.20 -12.05 17.61
N ALA A 255 1.29 -13.38 17.51
CA ALA A 255 1.94 -14.22 18.54
C ALA A 255 3.43 -13.86 18.71
N ALA A 256 4.16 -13.69 17.62
CA ALA A 256 5.59 -13.36 17.67
C ALA A 256 5.84 -11.95 18.25
N PHE A 257 5.08 -10.95 17.80
CA PHE A 257 5.25 -9.58 18.24
C PHE A 257 4.66 -9.31 19.63
N SER A 258 3.66 -10.07 20.09
CA SER A 258 3.15 -9.98 21.46
C SER A 258 4.22 -10.37 22.48
N VAL A 259 5.01 -11.40 22.19
CA VAL A 259 6.17 -11.78 23.03
C VAL A 259 7.19 -10.65 23.09
N ARG A 260 7.51 -10.03 21.95
CA ARG A 260 8.42 -8.88 21.91
C ARG A 260 7.88 -7.69 22.72
N ASN A 261 6.56 -7.49 22.73
CA ASN A 261 5.90 -6.40 23.47
C ASN A 261 6.08 -6.50 25.00
N THR A 262 6.38 -7.69 25.54
CA THR A 262 6.63 -7.86 26.99
C THR A 262 8.03 -7.43 27.40
N THR A 263 8.96 -7.23 26.46
CA THR A 263 10.36 -6.87 26.75
C THR A 263 10.51 -5.37 26.98
N THR A 264 11.47 -4.97 27.81
CA THR A 264 11.88 -3.57 27.99
C THR A 264 13.11 -3.28 27.10
N PRO A 265 13.15 -2.17 26.33
CA PRO A 265 14.35 -1.81 25.58
C PRO A 265 15.56 -1.61 26.49
N ALA A 266 16.77 -1.85 25.97
CA ALA A 266 18.00 -1.61 26.71
C ALA A 266 18.12 -0.13 27.07
N GLY A 267 18.55 0.17 28.29
CA GLY A 267 18.69 1.53 28.79
C GLY A 267 17.38 2.21 29.22
N VAL A 268 16.23 1.59 28.99
CA VAL A 268 14.92 2.12 29.43
C VAL A 268 14.60 1.60 30.83
N HIS A 269 14.29 2.51 31.75
CA HIS A 269 13.96 2.20 33.13
C HIS A 269 12.57 2.72 33.50
N GLN A 270 11.96 2.08 34.50
CA GLN A 270 10.71 2.55 35.06
C GLN A 270 10.90 3.96 35.65
N SER A 271 9.96 4.84 35.35
CA SER A 271 10.00 6.20 35.84
C SER A 271 9.91 6.27 37.38
N THR A 272 10.74 7.11 37.98
CA THR A 272 10.71 7.39 39.42
C THR A 272 9.86 8.62 39.77
N THR A 273 9.39 9.37 38.77
CA THR A 273 8.46 10.49 38.96
C THR A 273 7.01 10.07 38.88
N SER A 274 6.15 10.76 39.63
CA SER A 274 4.71 10.58 39.57
C SER A 274 4.04 11.23 38.33
N LEU A 275 4.83 11.92 37.51
CA LEU A 275 4.37 12.63 36.31
C LEU A 275 4.36 11.75 35.05
N ARG A 276 4.60 10.46 35.21
CA ARG A 276 4.65 9.51 34.09
C ARG A 276 3.90 8.22 34.42
N SER A 277 3.16 7.68 33.49
CA SER A 277 2.45 6.40 33.64
C SER A 277 3.44 5.27 33.98
N GLY A 278 3.00 4.33 34.83
CA GLY A 278 3.86 3.27 35.36
C GLY A 278 4.83 3.72 36.44
N GLY A 279 4.87 5.02 36.78
CA GLY A 279 5.61 5.59 37.90
C GLY A 279 4.85 5.51 39.23
N PRO A 280 5.37 6.15 40.29
CA PRO A 280 4.72 6.15 41.60
C PRO A 280 3.29 6.71 41.57
N GLY A 281 2.32 5.94 42.07
CA GLY A 281 0.93 6.34 42.15
C GLY A 281 0.15 6.21 40.83
N SER A 282 0.76 5.75 39.74
CA SER A 282 0.08 5.51 38.47
C SER A 282 -0.98 4.43 38.58
N PHE A 283 -2.12 4.63 37.93
CA PHE A 283 -3.17 3.61 37.80
C PHE A 283 -2.79 2.53 36.77
N ILE A 284 -1.75 2.79 35.95
CA ILE A 284 -1.27 1.92 34.90
C ILE A 284 0.02 1.25 35.36
N PRO A 285 0.05 -0.07 35.60
CA PRO A 285 1.26 -0.77 35.98
C PRO A 285 2.31 -0.73 34.85
N TRP A 286 3.58 -0.53 35.20
CA TRP A 286 4.71 -0.56 34.24
C TRP A 286 4.72 -1.79 33.34
N ALA A 287 4.35 -2.96 33.89
CA ALA A 287 4.31 -4.22 33.14
C ALA A 287 3.30 -4.22 31.99
N THR A 288 2.24 -3.40 32.06
CA THR A 288 1.16 -3.37 31.07
C THR A 288 1.36 -2.37 29.94
N LEU A 289 2.37 -1.47 30.05
CA LEU A 289 2.66 -0.43 29.06
C LEU A 289 3.08 -1.00 27.69
N GLY A 290 3.57 -2.23 27.65
CA GLY A 290 4.19 -2.79 26.44
C GLY A 290 5.56 -2.18 26.14
N ARG A 291 6.24 -2.71 25.14
CA ARG A 291 7.62 -2.31 24.80
C ARG A 291 7.71 -0.82 24.41
N GLN A 292 6.83 -0.39 23.51
CA GLN A 292 6.84 0.98 22.99
C GLN A 292 6.39 2.00 24.05
N GLY A 293 5.35 1.63 24.84
CA GLY A 293 4.94 2.48 25.96
C GLY A 293 6.03 2.66 27.00
N ARG A 294 6.79 1.60 27.33
CA ARG A 294 7.94 1.71 28.23
C ARG A 294 9.03 2.61 27.65
N SER A 295 9.31 2.51 26.33
CA SER A 295 10.22 3.41 25.64
C SER A 295 9.75 4.87 25.78
N PHE A 296 8.50 5.14 25.38
CA PHE A 296 7.92 6.47 25.43
C PHE A 296 7.92 7.09 26.85
N ILE A 297 7.59 6.29 27.86
CA ILE A 297 7.56 6.76 29.25
C ILE A 297 8.96 6.91 29.85
N GLY A 298 9.88 5.98 29.54
CA GLY A 298 11.20 5.90 30.14
C GLY A 298 12.27 6.79 29.49
N THR A 299 11.92 7.49 28.42
CA THR A 299 12.84 8.40 27.71
C THR A 299 12.27 9.82 27.65
N GLY A 300 12.93 10.69 26.88
CA GLY A 300 12.55 12.08 26.66
C GLY A 300 13.23 13.05 27.61
N PRO A 301 13.13 14.37 27.32
CA PRO A 301 13.84 15.38 28.04
C PRO A 301 13.34 15.52 29.47
N SER A 302 14.27 15.78 30.38
CA SER A 302 13.98 16.23 31.75
C SER A 302 13.79 17.75 31.81
N ALA A 303 13.25 18.24 32.92
CA ALA A 303 13.20 19.68 33.18
C ALA A 303 14.58 20.33 33.04
N ASP A 304 15.64 19.68 33.54
CA ASP A 304 17.03 20.17 33.47
C ASP A 304 17.53 20.27 32.02
N ASP A 305 17.19 19.33 31.16
CA ASP A 305 17.58 19.36 29.74
C ASP A 305 16.88 20.49 29.01
N ILE A 306 15.59 20.69 29.27
CA ILE A 306 14.80 21.78 28.71
C ILE A 306 15.31 23.15 29.23
N GLU A 307 15.63 23.25 30.52
CA GLU A 307 16.17 24.47 31.10
C GLU A 307 17.55 24.85 30.52
N LYS A 308 18.44 23.87 30.32
CA LYS A 308 19.72 24.07 29.62
C LYS A 308 19.54 24.62 28.22
N PHE A 309 18.53 24.11 27.46
CA PHE A 309 18.24 24.56 26.11
C PHE A 309 17.57 25.94 26.09
N THR A 310 16.49 26.12 26.85
CA THR A 310 15.69 27.36 26.84
C THR A 310 16.33 28.50 27.59
N ARG A 311 17.27 28.21 28.51
CA ARG A 311 17.87 29.17 29.47
C ARG A 311 16.84 29.82 30.41
N HIS A 312 15.68 29.18 30.54
CA HIS A 312 14.59 29.60 31.41
C HIS A 312 14.13 28.41 32.25
N ARG A 313 13.61 28.72 33.46
CA ARG A 313 13.06 27.68 34.32
C ARG A 313 12.04 26.84 33.56
N ALA A 314 12.27 25.54 33.51
CA ALA A 314 11.43 24.57 32.84
C ALA A 314 10.59 23.71 33.81
N MET A 315 9.58 23.07 33.31
CA MET A 315 8.78 22.06 34.02
C MET A 315 9.16 20.66 33.53
N GLU A 316 8.99 19.66 34.40
CA GLU A 316 9.08 18.26 33.96
C GLU A 316 7.88 17.90 33.11
N PRO A 317 8.03 17.42 31.86
CA PRO A 317 6.91 17.04 30.98
C PRO A 317 6.11 15.86 31.54
N ILE A 318 4.80 15.86 31.31
CA ILE A 318 3.90 14.76 31.68
C ILE A 318 3.73 13.83 30.49
N ARG A 319 3.86 12.52 30.72
CA ARG A 319 3.63 11.47 29.70
C ARG A 319 2.69 10.39 30.24
N ALA A 320 1.46 10.35 29.74
CA ALA A 320 0.47 9.30 30.02
C ALA A 320 0.37 8.30 28.86
N TYR A 321 0.39 7.01 29.19
CA TYR A 321 0.33 5.97 28.17
C TYR A 321 -0.35 4.69 28.70
N ALA A 322 -1.33 4.16 27.96
CA ALA A 322 -1.91 2.85 28.26
C ALA A 322 -1.56 1.83 27.15
N GLY A 323 -0.93 0.71 27.53
CA GLY A 323 -0.63 -0.39 26.65
C GLY A 323 -1.84 -1.31 26.44
N LEU A 324 -1.76 -2.21 25.46
CA LEU A 324 -2.83 -3.20 25.17
C LEU A 324 -3.18 -4.10 26.37
N ALA A 325 -2.22 -4.34 27.26
CA ALA A 325 -2.44 -5.13 28.47
C ALA A 325 -3.01 -4.32 29.64
N SER A 326 -3.22 -3.02 29.47
CA SER A 326 -3.74 -2.13 30.54
C SER A 326 -5.26 -2.20 30.67
N ALA A 327 -5.98 -2.51 29.56
CA ALA A 327 -7.43 -2.63 29.55
C ALA A 327 -7.89 -3.59 28.44
N THR A 328 -9.19 -3.91 28.40
CA THR A 328 -9.75 -4.92 27.50
C THR A 328 -10.09 -4.41 26.10
N ASP A 329 -10.31 -3.11 25.95
CA ASP A 329 -10.75 -2.44 24.73
C ASP A 329 -10.21 -1.01 24.65
N ALA A 330 -10.31 -0.38 23.48
CA ALA A 330 -9.75 0.95 23.22
C ALA A 330 -10.40 2.05 24.09
N GLN A 331 -11.70 1.95 24.36
CA GLN A 331 -12.44 2.92 25.17
C GLN A 331 -11.99 2.87 26.64
N SER A 332 -11.91 1.67 27.21
CA SER A 332 -11.41 1.44 28.57
C SER A 332 -9.96 1.85 28.72
N GLN A 333 -9.14 1.60 27.70
CA GLN A 333 -7.73 1.99 27.62
C GLN A 333 -7.57 3.51 27.59
N ALA A 334 -8.36 4.20 26.76
CA ALA A 334 -8.39 5.65 26.68
C ALA A 334 -8.86 6.28 27.99
N ALA A 335 -9.93 5.75 28.60
CA ALA A 335 -10.42 6.21 29.89
C ALA A 335 -9.35 6.08 30.99
N LEU A 336 -8.64 4.95 31.02
CA LEU A 336 -7.54 4.71 31.98
C LEU A 336 -6.37 5.67 31.77
N ALA A 337 -5.97 5.92 30.50
CA ALA A 337 -4.94 6.88 30.17
C ALA A 337 -5.31 8.32 30.59
N VAL A 338 -6.59 8.71 30.40
CA VAL A 338 -7.09 10.02 30.83
C VAL A 338 -7.16 10.14 32.35
N GLN A 339 -7.53 9.08 33.08
CA GLN A 339 -7.49 9.07 34.54
C GLN A 339 -6.05 9.27 35.07
N ASP A 340 -5.09 8.59 34.47
CA ASP A 340 -3.68 8.73 34.84
C ASP A 340 -3.14 10.11 34.48
N LEU A 341 -3.46 10.63 33.29
CA LEU A 341 -3.16 11.99 32.86
C LEU A 341 -3.73 13.05 33.84
N GLN A 342 -4.95 12.84 34.33
CA GLN A 342 -5.58 13.74 35.30
C GLN A 342 -4.85 13.69 36.66
N ARG A 343 -4.49 12.50 37.14
CA ARG A 343 -3.68 12.30 38.37
C ARG A 343 -2.33 13.00 38.26
N GLU A 344 -1.70 12.94 37.11
CA GLU A 344 -0.40 13.58 36.82
C GLU A 344 -0.49 15.10 36.73
N GLY A 345 -1.67 15.67 36.64
CA GLY A 345 -1.88 17.11 36.47
C GLY A 345 -1.80 17.57 35.02
N GLY A 346 -2.05 16.65 34.06
CA GLY A 346 -1.90 16.98 32.63
C GLY A 346 -2.88 18.04 32.12
N PHE A 347 -4.08 18.11 32.71
CA PHE A 347 -5.06 19.14 32.38
C PHE A 347 -4.79 20.52 32.98
N GLN A 348 -3.79 20.66 33.86
CA GLN A 348 -3.31 21.90 34.41
C GLN A 348 -2.08 22.45 33.65
N ARG A 349 -1.55 21.71 32.68
CA ARG A 349 -0.47 22.19 31.82
C ARG A 349 -0.98 23.20 30.81
N LYS A 350 -0.09 24.03 30.30
CA LYS A 350 -0.41 25.01 29.26
C LYS A 350 -0.79 24.35 27.94
N ASN A 351 -0.08 23.27 27.59
CA ASN A 351 -0.24 22.55 26.33
C ASN A 351 -0.55 21.08 26.61
N LEU A 352 -1.55 20.52 25.93
CA LEU A 352 -1.94 19.10 25.99
C LEU A 352 -1.91 18.53 24.58
N LEU A 353 -1.07 17.51 24.38
CA LEU A 353 -0.88 16.81 23.11
C LEU A 353 -1.52 15.42 23.16
N VAL A 354 -2.44 15.14 22.26
CA VAL A 354 -3.01 13.82 22.02
C VAL A 354 -2.29 13.20 20.84
N VAL A 355 -1.55 12.10 21.06
CA VAL A 355 -0.82 11.40 20.01
C VAL A 355 -1.45 10.06 19.73
N THR A 356 -1.91 9.85 18.52
CA THR A 356 -2.30 8.51 18.05
C THR A 356 -1.04 7.76 17.63
N THR A 357 -0.84 6.58 18.23
CA THR A 357 0.34 5.73 17.95
C THR A 357 0.32 5.15 16.55
N THR A 358 1.48 4.68 16.10
CA THR A 358 1.59 3.88 14.87
C THR A 358 1.97 2.43 15.17
N GLY A 359 1.39 1.49 14.42
CA GLY A 359 1.70 0.07 14.51
C GLY A 359 1.65 -0.48 15.93
N SER A 360 2.81 -0.91 16.43
CA SER A 360 2.97 -1.56 17.74
C SER A 360 2.82 -0.63 18.96
N GLY A 361 2.25 0.53 18.79
CA GLY A 361 2.10 1.52 19.86
C GLY A 361 3.27 2.51 19.92
N TRP A 362 4.02 2.64 18.84
CA TRP A 362 5.15 3.56 18.78
C TRP A 362 4.68 5.01 18.67
N VAL A 363 5.29 5.86 19.47
CA VAL A 363 5.19 7.32 19.44
C VAL A 363 6.55 7.84 19.03
N ASP A 364 6.60 8.69 18.01
CA ASP A 364 7.86 9.24 17.54
C ASP A 364 8.50 10.13 18.63
N PRO A 365 9.72 9.79 19.10
CA PRO A 365 10.41 10.62 20.11
C PRO A 365 10.68 12.03 19.59
N ALA A 366 11.09 12.20 18.33
CA ALA A 366 11.42 13.51 17.78
C ALA A 366 10.21 14.45 17.77
N LEU A 367 9.01 13.92 17.50
CA LEU A 367 7.75 14.66 17.58
C LEU A 367 7.49 15.17 19.01
N VAL A 368 7.51 14.25 19.98
CA VAL A 368 7.10 14.58 21.35
C VAL A 368 8.17 15.42 22.04
N ASP A 369 9.43 15.07 21.89
CA ASP A 369 10.54 15.81 22.50
C ASP A 369 10.59 17.25 21.94
N SER A 370 10.38 17.44 20.62
CA SER A 370 10.26 18.78 20.02
C SER A 370 9.12 19.58 20.64
N PHE A 371 7.95 18.95 20.83
CA PHE A 371 6.80 19.60 21.45
C PHE A 371 7.08 19.99 22.91
N GLU A 372 7.73 19.13 23.69
CA GLU A 372 8.09 19.35 25.10
C GLU A 372 9.13 20.46 25.26
N TYR A 373 10.21 20.43 24.44
CA TYR A 373 11.22 21.51 24.45
C TYR A 373 10.61 22.87 24.11
N LEU A 374 9.81 22.93 23.04
CA LEU A 374 9.18 24.17 22.59
C LEU A 374 8.08 24.67 23.55
N SER A 375 7.54 23.78 24.37
CA SER A 375 6.61 24.16 25.45
C SER A 375 7.30 24.59 26.75
N GLY A 376 8.64 24.55 26.83
CA GLY A 376 9.37 24.78 28.09
C GLY A 376 9.04 23.75 29.17
N GLY A 377 8.66 22.53 28.77
CA GLY A 377 8.20 21.46 29.64
C GLY A 377 6.78 21.63 30.22
N ASP A 378 6.13 22.77 29.98
CA ASP A 378 4.74 22.99 30.41
C ASP A 378 3.76 22.30 29.42
N ALA A 379 3.97 21.00 29.30
CA ALA A 379 3.30 20.12 28.37
C ALA A 379 2.87 18.82 29.03
N ALA A 380 1.78 18.25 28.53
CA ALA A 380 1.37 16.89 28.81
C ALA A 380 1.08 16.17 27.48
N THR A 381 1.54 14.93 27.36
CA THR A 381 1.28 14.08 26.19
C THR A 381 0.57 12.82 26.62
N VAL A 382 -0.48 12.42 25.87
CA VAL A 382 -1.24 11.20 26.13
C VAL A 382 -1.37 10.35 24.88
N SER A 383 -1.22 9.03 25.06
CA SER A 383 -1.30 8.07 23.95
C SER A 383 -1.79 6.69 24.43
N ILE A 384 -2.25 5.83 23.49
CA ILE A 384 -2.61 4.43 23.75
C ILE A 384 -2.09 3.51 22.67
N GLN A 385 -1.83 2.23 23.02
CA GLN A 385 -1.43 1.20 22.07
C GLN A 385 -2.65 0.50 21.48
N TYR A 386 -2.67 0.24 20.15
CA TYR A 386 -3.76 -0.46 19.50
C TYR A 386 -3.37 -1.80 18.84
N SER A 387 -2.10 -2.08 18.63
CA SER A 387 -1.61 -3.31 18.00
C SER A 387 -0.28 -3.79 18.59
N TYR A 388 0.07 -5.06 18.34
CA TYR A 388 1.43 -5.59 18.53
C TYR A 388 2.26 -5.50 17.26
N LEU A 389 1.60 -5.34 16.10
CA LEU A 389 2.23 -5.47 14.79
C LEU A 389 3.06 -4.22 14.44
N PRO A 390 4.20 -4.39 13.76
CA PRO A 390 4.92 -3.27 13.15
C PRO A 390 4.01 -2.48 12.20
N SER A 391 4.32 -1.20 12.00
CA SER A 391 3.49 -0.27 11.23
C SER A 391 3.16 -0.76 9.82
N TRP A 392 4.12 -1.35 9.10
CA TRP A 392 3.90 -1.84 7.75
C TRP A 392 2.94 -3.05 7.66
N ILE A 393 2.88 -3.91 8.70
CA ILE A 393 1.87 -4.98 8.78
C ILE A 393 0.53 -4.39 9.21
N SER A 394 0.51 -3.56 10.26
CA SER A 394 -0.69 -2.87 10.73
C SER A 394 -1.37 -2.05 9.64
N TYR A 395 -0.57 -1.44 8.75
CA TYR A 395 -1.05 -0.73 7.55
C TYR A 395 -1.95 -1.59 6.67
N LEU A 396 -1.68 -2.89 6.60
CA LEU A 396 -2.45 -3.83 5.79
C LEU A 396 -3.63 -4.48 6.54
N VAL A 397 -3.53 -4.63 7.88
CA VAL A 397 -4.46 -5.50 8.62
C VAL A 397 -5.19 -4.85 9.79
N ASP A 398 -4.68 -3.75 10.35
CA ASP A 398 -5.18 -3.14 11.59
C ASP A 398 -5.75 -1.71 11.42
N GLN A 399 -6.12 -1.33 10.20
CA GLN A 399 -6.65 0.02 9.93
C GLN A 399 -7.86 0.38 10.81
N SER A 400 -8.78 -0.56 11.01
CA SER A 400 -9.94 -0.33 11.88
C SER A 400 -9.55 -0.07 13.33
N LYS A 401 -8.56 -0.79 13.86
CA LYS A 401 -8.07 -0.61 15.23
C LYS A 401 -7.38 0.75 15.42
N ALA A 402 -6.62 1.20 14.41
CA ALA A 402 -6.00 2.53 14.46
C ALA A 402 -7.05 3.64 14.57
N ARG A 403 -8.12 3.55 13.76
CA ARG A 403 -9.25 4.51 13.81
C ARG A 403 -10.00 4.45 15.14
N GLU A 404 -10.31 3.25 15.62
CA GLU A 404 -10.98 3.05 16.90
C GLU A 404 -10.17 3.64 18.06
N ALA A 405 -8.87 3.38 18.10
CA ALA A 405 -8.00 3.90 19.13
C ALA A 405 -7.86 5.43 19.09
N GLY A 406 -7.69 5.99 17.89
CA GLY A 406 -7.59 7.45 17.72
C GLY A 406 -8.87 8.16 18.14
N THR A 407 -10.04 7.66 17.73
CA THR A 407 -11.33 8.19 18.12
C THR A 407 -11.56 8.05 19.64
N ALA A 408 -11.35 6.85 20.21
CA ALA A 408 -11.54 6.61 21.63
C ALA A 408 -10.65 7.51 22.51
N LEU A 409 -9.38 7.67 22.13
CA LEU A 409 -8.44 8.51 22.87
C LEU A 409 -8.83 9.99 22.81
N PHE A 410 -9.12 10.50 21.60
CA PHE A 410 -9.51 11.90 21.44
C PHE A 410 -10.82 12.19 22.19
N ASP A 411 -11.84 11.35 22.03
CA ASP A 411 -13.14 11.53 22.68
C ASP A 411 -13.02 11.53 24.23
N ALA A 412 -12.22 10.63 24.78
CA ALA A 412 -11.99 10.57 26.23
C ALA A 412 -11.27 11.84 26.74
N VAL A 413 -10.25 12.31 26.03
CA VAL A 413 -9.52 13.54 26.36
C VAL A 413 -10.43 14.76 26.19
N TYR A 414 -11.11 14.89 25.06
CA TYR A 414 -11.98 16.01 24.75
C TYR A 414 -13.18 16.07 25.69
N GLY A 415 -13.77 14.93 26.02
CA GLY A 415 -14.84 14.83 27.01
C GLY A 415 -14.46 15.39 28.37
N ARG A 416 -13.23 15.11 28.84
CA ARG A 416 -12.72 15.70 30.10
C ARG A 416 -12.31 17.18 29.94
N TRP A 417 -11.63 17.50 28.85
CA TRP A 417 -11.17 18.84 28.54
C TRP A 417 -12.33 19.85 28.43
N SER A 418 -13.42 19.47 27.78
CA SER A 418 -14.60 20.32 27.55
C SER A 418 -15.36 20.65 28.85
N GLN A 419 -15.25 19.82 29.88
CA GLN A 419 -15.84 20.04 31.21
C GLN A 419 -15.07 21.08 32.03
N LEU A 420 -13.82 21.41 31.67
CA LEU A 420 -13.04 22.43 32.36
C LEU A 420 -13.57 23.84 32.04
N PRO A 421 -13.50 24.78 32.99
CA PRO A 421 -13.79 26.17 32.70
C PRO A 421 -12.93 26.68 31.53
N PRO A 422 -13.46 27.48 30.60
CA PRO A 422 -12.70 27.92 29.42
C PRO A 422 -11.34 28.53 29.71
N GLY A 423 -11.21 29.31 30.78
CA GLY A 423 -9.95 29.96 31.20
C GLY A 423 -8.93 29.01 31.86
N GLN A 424 -9.31 27.75 32.14
CA GLN A 424 -8.44 26.74 32.76
C GLN A 424 -8.10 25.60 31.78
N ARG A 425 -8.61 25.66 30.56
CA ARG A 425 -8.36 24.63 29.53
C ARG A 425 -6.95 24.75 29.00
N PRO A 426 -6.16 23.65 28.97
CA PRO A 426 -4.92 23.64 28.21
C PRO A 426 -5.22 23.86 26.71
N ARG A 427 -4.24 24.39 26.00
CA ARG A 427 -4.31 24.37 24.53
C ARG A 427 -4.23 22.93 24.07
N LEU A 428 -5.24 22.47 23.35
CA LEU A 428 -5.36 21.08 22.91
C LEU A 428 -4.73 20.92 21.53
N PHE A 429 -3.78 19.99 21.40
CA PHE A 429 -3.11 19.64 20.17
C PHE A 429 -3.33 18.17 19.84
N VAL A 430 -3.30 17.84 18.55
CA VAL A 430 -3.37 16.47 18.05
C VAL A 430 -2.19 16.20 17.12
N ALA A 431 -1.59 15.02 17.25
CA ALA A 431 -0.52 14.61 16.35
C ALA A 431 -0.56 13.11 16.06
N GLY A 432 0.09 12.73 14.96
CA GLY A 432 0.27 11.34 14.56
C GLY A 432 1.13 11.22 13.33
N GLU A 433 1.89 10.12 13.26
CA GLU A 433 2.69 9.76 12.11
C GLU A 433 2.12 8.50 11.46
N SER A 434 2.17 8.40 10.13
CA SER A 434 1.74 7.20 9.42
C SER A 434 0.30 6.79 9.78
N LEU A 435 0.08 5.56 10.22
CA LEU A 435 -1.21 5.10 10.75
C LEU A 435 -1.68 5.88 11.99
N GLY A 436 -0.78 6.54 12.70
CA GLY A 436 -1.15 7.48 13.76
C GLY A 436 -1.87 8.70 13.22
N SER A 437 -1.48 9.22 12.05
CA SER A 437 -2.22 10.29 11.37
C SER A 437 -3.60 9.81 10.92
N PHE A 438 -3.67 8.59 10.38
CA PHE A 438 -4.93 7.97 9.95
C PHE A 438 -5.92 7.76 11.11
N GLY A 439 -5.42 7.25 12.24
CA GLY A 439 -6.23 7.09 13.44
C GLY A 439 -6.61 8.44 14.06
N GLY A 440 -5.69 9.40 14.09
CA GLY A 440 -5.93 10.74 14.61
C GLY A 440 -6.97 11.52 13.83
N GLU A 441 -6.97 11.42 12.50
CA GLU A 441 -8.00 12.01 11.64
C GLU A 441 -9.41 11.44 11.91
N ALA A 442 -9.49 10.17 12.32
CA ALA A 442 -10.76 9.47 12.47
C ALA A 442 -11.68 10.07 13.55
N ALA A 443 -11.12 10.86 14.45
CA ALA A 443 -11.89 11.59 15.47
C ALA A 443 -12.60 12.84 14.91
N PHE A 444 -12.34 13.23 13.66
CA PHE A 444 -12.83 14.48 13.09
C PHE A 444 -13.64 14.27 11.82
N SER A 445 -14.62 15.15 11.60
CA SER A 445 -15.51 15.14 10.44
C SER A 445 -15.20 16.28 9.45
N GLY A 446 -13.90 16.62 9.27
CA GLY A 446 -13.48 17.67 8.35
C GLY A 446 -12.70 18.80 9.01
N GLU A 447 -12.43 19.85 8.24
CA GLU A 447 -11.66 21.03 8.68
C GLU A 447 -12.22 21.67 9.95
N TYR A 448 -13.56 21.79 10.04
CA TYR A 448 -14.20 22.40 11.21
C TYR A 448 -13.89 21.63 12.49
N GLY A 449 -13.98 20.28 12.47
CA GLY A 449 -13.64 19.46 13.63
C GLY A 449 -12.20 19.68 14.08
N LEU A 450 -11.25 19.63 13.13
CA LEU A 450 -9.84 19.88 13.42
C LEU A 450 -9.59 21.30 13.95
N SER A 451 -10.33 22.30 13.46
CA SER A 451 -10.20 23.70 13.89
C SER A 451 -10.62 23.97 15.35
N LEU A 452 -11.30 23.01 15.99
CA LEU A 452 -11.61 23.07 17.42
C LEU A 452 -10.39 22.80 18.31
N THR A 453 -9.31 22.28 17.75
CA THR A 453 -8.01 22.14 18.41
C THR A 453 -7.19 23.42 18.31
N ALA A 454 -6.19 23.59 19.16
CA ALA A 454 -5.24 24.72 19.05
C ALA A 454 -4.28 24.53 17.86
N GLY A 455 -4.07 23.29 17.45
CA GLY A 455 -3.29 22.93 16.28
C GLY A 455 -3.17 21.41 16.10
N THR A 456 -2.84 20.98 14.90
CA THR A 456 -2.71 19.57 14.52
C THR A 456 -1.46 19.36 13.67
N LEU A 457 -0.71 18.29 13.93
CA LEU A 457 0.49 17.92 13.18
C LEU A 457 0.42 16.45 12.77
N PHE A 458 0.24 16.22 11.49
CA PHE A 458 0.25 14.87 10.89
C PHE A 458 1.44 14.71 9.95
N ALA A 459 2.22 13.65 10.14
CA ALA A 459 3.38 13.34 9.31
C ALA A 459 3.18 12.03 8.55
N GLY A 460 3.60 12.00 7.29
CA GLY A 460 3.52 10.82 6.43
C GLY A 460 2.12 10.22 6.33
N PRO A 461 1.06 10.99 6.05
CA PRO A 461 -0.30 10.47 6.03
C PRO A 461 -0.45 9.41 4.92
N PRO A 462 -0.91 8.18 5.24
CA PRO A 462 -1.26 7.20 4.22
C PRO A 462 -2.20 7.75 3.15
N ASN A 463 -2.04 7.31 1.91
CA ASN A 463 -2.88 7.77 0.79
C ASN A 463 -4.39 7.57 1.01
N PHE A 464 -4.79 6.64 1.87
CA PHE A 464 -6.17 6.35 2.20
C PHE A 464 -6.72 7.17 3.38
N ASN A 465 -5.97 8.10 3.95
CA ASN A 465 -6.45 9.03 4.98
C ASN A 465 -7.58 9.88 4.42
N THR A 466 -8.71 9.95 5.12
CA THR A 466 -9.93 10.58 4.60
C THR A 466 -9.76 12.10 4.48
N LEU A 467 -9.30 12.76 5.53
CA LEU A 467 -9.15 14.23 5.53
C LEU A 467 -7.96 14.68 4.69
N PHE A 468 -6.84 13.97 4.76
CA PHE A 468 -5.70 14.23 3.88
C PHE A 468 -6.12 14.20 2.41
N ARG A 469 -6.89 13.18 1.97
CA ARG A 469 -7.39 13.09 0.59
C ARG A 469 -8.41 14.18 0.30
N GLU A 470 -9.33 14.45 1.21
CA GLU A 470 -10.28 15.54 1.05
C GLU A 470 -9.58 16.87 0.76
N PHE A 471 -8.58 17.24 1.56
CA PHE A 471 -7.86 18.50 1.40
C PHE A 471 -6.94 18.52 0.18
N SER A 472 -6.26 17.41 -0.12
CA SER A 472 -5.34 17.34 -1.26
C SER A 472 -6.07 17.20 -2.60
N ASP A 473 -7.22 16.53 -2.65
CA ASP A 473 -8.01 16.37 -3.86
C ASP A 473 -8.78 17.66 -4.21
N HIS A 474 -9.21 18.42 -3.18
CA HIS A 474 -9.88 19.73 -3.35
C HIS A 474 -8.90 20.91 -3.23
N ARG A 475 -7.61 20.67 -3.50
CA ARG A 475 -6.59 21.72 -3.50
C ARG A 475 -6.89 22.81 -4.51
N ASP A 476 -6.40 23.99 -4.24
CA ASP A 476 -6.58 25.16 -5.09
C ASP A 476 -5.99 24.91 -6.50
N PRO A 477 -6.66 25.39 -7.56
CA PRO A 477 -6.20 25.22 -8.94
C PRO A 477 -4.77 25.71 -9.14
N GLY A 478 -3.93 24.88 -9.77
CA GLY A 478 -2.52 25.18 -10.04
C GLY A 478 -1.55 24.78 -8.94
N SER A 479 -2.01 24.34 -7.75
CA SER A 479 -1.12 23.76 -6.77
C SER A 479 -0.82 22.28 -7.08
N PRO A 480 0.45 21.83 -6.96
CA PRO A 480 0.81 20.46 -7.27
C PRO A 480 0.35 19.49 -6.17
N GLU A 481 0.11 18.21 -6.53
CA GLU A 481 -0.29 17.18 -5.56
C GLU A 481 0.80 16.91 -4.49
N VAL A 482 2.06 17.09 -4.84
CA VAL A 482 3.19 16.94 -3.90
C VAL A 482 3.30 18.06 -2.87
N GLN A 483 2.62 19.18 -3.08
CA GLN A 483 2.59 20.32 -2.17
C GLN A 483 1.28 21.08 -2.35
N PRO A 484 0.15 20.47 -1.91
CA PRO A 484 -1.17 21.06 -2.10
C PRO A 484 -1.32 22.38 -1.35
N VAL A 485 -2.08 23.28 -1.93
CA VAL A 485 -2.64 24.46 -1.23
C VAL A 485 -4.14 24.25 -1.17
N PHE A 486 -4.71 24.33 0.02
CA PHE A 486 -6.14 24.17 0.24
C PHE A 486 -6.71 25.45 0.86
N GLN A 487 -7.70 26.05 0.20
CA GLN A 487 -8.36 27.31 0.62
C GLN A 487 -7.35 28.41 1.00
N ASP A 488 -6.42 28.70 0.09
CA ASP A 488 -5.33 29.67 0.29
C ASP A 488 -4.44 29.38 1.52
N GLY A 489 -4.45 28.15 2.04
CA GLY A 489 -3.68 27.76 3.22
C GLY A 489 -4.08 28.48 4.52
N ARG A 490 -5.34 28.86 4.65
CA ARG A 490 -5.82 29.62 5.82
C ARG A 490 -5.70 28.83 7.13
N ILE A 491 -6.08 27.55 7.12
CA ILE A 491 -6.11 26.68 8.31
C ILE A 491 -5.29 25.40 8.05
N VAL A 492 -5.45 24.78 6.87
CA VAL A 492 -4.75 23.55 6.50
C VAL A 492 -3.61 23.87 5.55
N ARG A 493 -2.40 23.38 5.88
CA ARG A 493 -1.21 23.52 5.03
C ARG A 493 -0.43 22.21 4.94
N PHE A 494 0.38 22.13 3.89
CA PHE A 494 1.24 20.99 3.58
C PHE A 494 2.68 21.47 3.43
N ALA A 495 3.62 20.69 3.95
CA ALA A 495 5.04 20.97 3.79
C ALA A 495 5.83 19.66 3.70
N ASP A 496 6.88 19.64 2.90
CA ASP A 496 7.90 18.59 2.89
C ASP A 496 8.91 18.82 4.02
N ASP A 497 9.47 20.02 4.10
CA ASP A 497 10.34 20.47 5.18
C ASP A 497 9.88 21.83 5.70
N PRO A 498 9.21 21.89 6.88
CA PRO A 498 8.75 23.14 7.46
C PRO A 498 9.89 24.15 7.78
N SER A 499 11.16 23.71 7.86
CA SER A 499 12.30 24.59 8.10
C SER A 499 12.56 25.54 6.92
N THR A 500 12.19 25.15 5.73
CA THR A 500 12.29 25.97 4.51
C THR A 500 11.08 26.88 4.30
N GLY A 501 10.06 26.71 5.14
CA GLY A 501 8.80 27.46 5.12
C GLY A 501 7.60 26.56 4.86
N VAL A 502 6.43 27.05 5.26
CA VAL A 502 5.14 26.34 5.08
C VAL A 502 4.28 27.07 4.07
N PRO A 503 4.11 26.53 2.86
CA PRO A 503 3.30 27.16 1.81
C PRO A 503 1.81 27.33 2.19
N PRO A 504 1.11 28.32 1.59
CA PRO A 504 1.63 29.37 0.72
C PRO A 504 2.36 30.46 1.47
N ALA A 505 3.48 30.93 0.90
CA ALA A 505 4.29 31.98 1.52
C ALA A 505 3.51 33.32 1.57
N GLY A 506 3.71 34.06 2.66
CA GLY A 506 3.12 35.39 2.83
C GLY A 506 1.64 35.41 3.21
N GLN A 507 0.95 34.27 3.22
CA GLN A 507 -0.44 34.17 3.68
C GLN A 507 -0.50 33.98 5.21
N PRO A 508 -1.27 34.80 5.94
CA PRO A 508 -1.43 34.60 7.38
C PRO A 508 -2.29 33.38 7.69
N TRP A 509 -1.95 32.66 8.76
CA TRP A 509 -2.82 31.64 9.31
C TRP A 509 -4.06 32.26 9.98
N GLN A 510 -5.20 31.60 9.81
CA GLN A 510 -6.47 32.03 10.39
C GLN A 510 -6.98 31.01 11.43
N GLY A 511 -6.72 31.26 12.72
CA GLY A 511 -7.17 30.39 13.80
C GLY A 511 -6.25 29.20 14.10
N SER A 512 -6.79 28.00 14.11
CA SER A 512 -6.06 26.74 14.30
C SER A 512 -5.06 26.51 13.17
N ARG A 513 -3.94 25.82 13.47
CA ARG A 513 -2.93 25.46 12.48
C ARG A 513 -2.91 23.95 12.30
N ILE A 514 -3.35 23.49 11.15
CA ILE A 514 -3.36 22.09 10.77
C ILE A 514 -2.25 21.90 9.73
N LEU A 515 -1.20 21.18 10.10
CA LEU A 515 -0.03 20.96 9.27
C LEU A 515 0.08 19.47 8.94
N TYR A 516 0.11 19.16 7.64
CA TYR A 516 0.51 17.88 7.10
C TYR A 516 1.95 17.95 6.61
N MET A 517 2.82 17.11 7.16
CA MET A 517 4.19 16.94 6.67
C MET A 517 4.25 15.70 5.78
N MET A 518 4.81 15.84 4.58
CA MET A 518 4.89 14.74 3.63
C MET A 518 6.08 14.90 2.68
N HIS A 519 6.95 13.91 2.64
CA HIS A 519 8.05 13.91 1.69
C HIS A 519 7.56 13.42 0.31
N PRO A 520 7.99 14.06 -0.78
CA PRO A 520 7.67 13.59 -2.12
C PRO A 520 8.16 12.17 -2.42
N SER A 521 9.21 11.70 -1.75
CA SER A 521 9.72 10.34 -1.86
C SER A 521 9.07 9.31 -0.93
N ASP A 522 8.07 9.71 -0.11
CA ASP A 522 7.44 8.82 0.86
C ASP A 522 6.45 7.84 0.20
N PRO A 523 6.76 6.53 0.08
CA PRO A 523 5.87 5.58 -0.54
C PRO A 523 4.55 5.37 0.24
N VAL A 524 4.51 5.67 1.54
CA VAL A 524 3.29 5.55 2.36
C VAL A 524 2.25 6.58 1.93
N VAL A 525 2.70 7.80 1.64
CA VAL A 525 1.84 8.90 1.15
C VAL A 525 1.28 8.60 -0.24
N TRP A 526 2.04 7.93 -1.09
CA TRP A 526 1.69 7.79 -2.51
C TRP A 526 1.14 6.43 -2.90
N TRP A 527 1.31 5.40 -2.08
CA TRP A 527 0.84 4.08 -2.43
C TRP A 527 -0.69 4.00 -2.52
N SER A 528 -1.17 3.54 -3.66
CA SER A 528 -2.58 3.29 -3.90
C SER A 528 -2.76 2.14 -4.90
N PRO A 529 -3.80 1.29 -4.78
CA PRO A 529 -4.17 0.32 -5.81
C PRO A 529 -4.44 0.94 -7.18
N HIS A 530 -4.83 2.21 -7.24
CA HIS A 530 -5.04 2.93 -8.50
C HIS A 530 -3.78 3.03 -9.37
N LEU A 531 -2.57 2.99 -8.78
CA LEU A 531 -1.30 2.96 -9.50
C LEU A 531 -1.18 1.81 -10.51
N ILE A 532 -2.01 0.76 -10.39
CA ILE A 532 -2.01 -0.36 -11.35
C ILE A 532 -2.44 0.13 -12.74
N PHE A 533 -3.45 1.01 -12.82
CA PHE A 533 -4.11 1.36 -14.07
C PHE A 533 -4.18 2.87 -14.36
N SER A 534 -3.85 3.73 -13.38
CA SER A 534 -4.01 5.18 -13.50
C SER A 534 -2.72 5.90 -13.09
N GLU A 535 -2.32 6.86 -13.90
CA GLU A 535 -1.22 7.77 -13.59
C GLU A 535 -1.69 8.78 -12.54
N PRO A 536 -0.98 8.90 -11.40
CA PRO A 536 -1.31 9.85 -10.36
C PRO A 536 -0.75 11.25 -10.67
N GLY A 537 -1.36 12.27 -10.08
CA GLY A 537 -0.95 13.66 -10.27
C GLY A 537 0.48 13.95 -9.79
N TRP A 538 0.92 13.30 -8.70
CA TRP A 538 2.27 13.48 -8.16
C TRP A 538 3.41 12.98 -9.08
N ILE A 539 3.09 12.12 -10.08
CA ILE A 539 4.04 11.74 -11.16
C ILE A 539 3.84 12.63 -12.39
N SER A 540 2.57 12.82 -12.84
CA SER A 540 2.27 13.55 -14.07
C SER A 540 2.54 15.06 -13.98
N GLN A 541 2.49 15.60 -12.77
CA GLN A 541 2.88 16.96 -12.45
C GLN A 541 4.40 17.04 -12.19
N ARG A 542 4.88 18.16 -11.73
CA ARG A 542 6.29 18.30 -11.37
C ARG A 542 6.59 17.44 -10.12
N PRO A 543 7.47 16.45 -10.19
CA PRO A 543 7.86 15.68 -9.02
C PRO A 543 8.55 16.57 -7.98
N GLY A 544 8.49 16.16 -6.71
CA GLY A 544 9.12 16.87 -5.61
C GLY A 544 10.66 16.83 -5.66
N GLN A 545 11.31 17.57 -4.77
CA GLN A 545 12.75 17.80 -4.81
C GLN A 545 13.58 16.53 -4.57
N ASP A 546 13.06 15.57 -3.82
CA ASP A 546 13.74 14.32 -3.48
C ASP A 546 13.30 13.11 -4.34
N VAL A 547 12.62 13.37 -5.46
CA VAL A 547 12.26 12.38 -6.48
C VAL A 547 12.97 12.72 -7.80
N LEU A 548 13.51 11.70 -8.48
CA LEU A 548 14.16 11.92 -9.76
C LEU A 548 13.16 12.47 -10.79
N ALA A 549 13.53 13.57 -11.44
CA ALA A 549 12.73 14.21 -12.50
C ALA A 549 12.41 13.28 -13.69
N GLY A 550 13.17 12.21 -13.88
CA GLY A 550 12.95 11.18 -14.89
C GLY A 550 12.03 10.03 -14.44
N MET A 551 11.39 10.11 -13.28
CA MET A 551 10.39 9.13 -12.88
C MET A 551 9.11 9.33 -13.69
N PHE A 552 8.54 8.25 -14.20
CA PHE A 552 7.28 8.25 -14.95
C PHE A 552 6.46 7.01 -14.61
N TRP A 553 5.15 7.13 -14.77
CA TRP A 553 4.25 6.03 -14.47
C TRP A 553 4.22 4.98 -15.57
N ILE A 554 4.21 3.71 -15.16
CA ILE A 554 4.09 2.54 -16.04
C ILE A 554 3.03 1.61 -15.43
N PRO A 555 1.97 1.24 -16.18
CA PRO A 555 0.95 0.32 -15.68
C PRO A 555 1.56 -0.95 -15.09
N PHE A 556 1.03 -1.39 -13.95
CA PHE A 556 1.52 -2.51 -13.14
C PHE A 556 2.93 -2.32 -12.55
N VAL A 557 3.89 -1.77 -13.30
CA VAL A 557 5.28 -1.67 -12.86
C VAL A 557 5.41 -0.69 -11.70
N THR A 558 4.90 0.54 -11.86
CA THR A 558 4.97 1.58 -10.81
C THR A 558 4.29 1.14 -9.53
N PHE A 559 3.14 0.45 -9.64
CA PHE A 559 2.47 -0.11 -8.46
C PHE A 559 3.39 -1.06 -7.67
N TRP A 560 4.06 -2.01 -8.35
CA TRP A 560 4.94 -2.95 -7.67
C TRP A 560 6.23 -2.30 -7.19
N GLN A 561 6.70 -1.26 -7.86
CA GLN A 561 7.83 -0.46 -7.42
C GLN A 561 7.52 0.23 -6.08
N VAL A 562 6.42 1.00 -6.02
CA VAL A 562 6.02 1.71 -4.79
C VAL A 562 5.60 0.72 -3.68
N THR A 563 4.95 -0.41 -4.03
CA THR A 563 4.62 -1.47 -3.05
C THR A 563 5.87 -2.05 -2.40
N ALA A 564 6.91 -2.27 -3.18
CA ALA A 564 8.16 -2.82 -2.66
C ALA A 564 9.00 -1.78 -1.89
N ASP A 565 8.78 -0.49 -2.10
CA ASP A 565 9.40 0.59 -1.34
C ASP A 565 8.79 0.74 0.08
N LEU A 566 7.52 0.34 0.31
CA LEU A 566 6.83 0.47 1.60
C LEU A 566 7.58 -0.13 2.81
N PRO A 567 8.05 -1.39 2.78
CA PRO A 567 8.75 -1.98 3.93
C PRO A 567 10.11 -1.32 4.24
N PHE A 568 10.65 -0.56 3.30
CA PHE A 568 11.96 0.08 3.39
C PHE A 568 11.86 1.61 3.47
N SER A 569 10.64 2.13 3.62
CA SER A 569 10.35 3.56 3.63
C SER A 569 11.08 4.33 4.74
N THR A 570 11.38 3.67 5.87
CA THR A 570 12.16 4.22 6.98
C THR A 570 13.67 3.89 6.90
N GLY A 571 14.12 3.22 5.83
CA GLY A 571 15.52 2.83 5.63
C GLY A 571 16.38 3.88 4.90
N VAL A 572 15.93 5.12 4.84
CA VAL A 572 16.61 6.26 4.20
C VAL A 572 16.90 7.34 5.23
N PRO A 573 17.84 8.26 4.95
CA PRO A 573 18.16 9.37 5.86
C PRO A 573 16.95 10.26 6.16
N PRO A 574 16.94 10.96 7.32
CA PRO A 574 15.94 11.98 7.65
C PRO A 574 15.72 12.99 6.51
N GLY A 575 14.48 13.44 6.31
CA GLY A 575 14.09 14.31 5.20
C GLY A 575 13.75 13.56 3.91
N HIS A 576 13.75 12.22 3.93
CA HIS A 576 13.46 11.38 2.77
C HIS A 576 12.60 10.18 3.16
N GLY A 577 11.85 9.67 2.18
CA GLY A 577 10.98 8.52 2.41
C GLY A 577 10.03 8.77 3.57
N HIS A 578 9.85 7.76 4.41
CA HIS A 578 8.99 7.83 5.60
C HIS A 578 9.80 8.06 6.89
N THR A 579 10.90 8.82 6.81
CA THR A 579 11.79 9.11 7.94
C THR A 579 11.68 10.58 8.30
N TYR A 580 10.70 10.90 9.14
CA TYR A 580 10.49 12.21 9.75
C TYR A 580 11.31 12.27 11.03
N SER A 581 11.99 13.37 11.29
CA SER A 581 12.89 13.54 12.46
C SER A 581 13.02 15.02 12.83
N THR A 582 14.04 15.69 12.33
CA THR A 582 14.32 17.10 12.67
C THR A 582 13.26 18.07 12.18
N GLU A 583 12.49 17.70 11.17
CA GLU A 583 11.35 18.43 10.62
C GLU A 583 10.26 18.66 11.68
N TYR A 584 10.17 17.77 12.68
CA TYR A 584 9.24 17.94 13.79
C TYR A 584 9.53 19.18 14.64
N VAL A 585 10.78 19.62 14.72
CA VAL A 585 11.12 20.87 15.42
C VAL A 585 10.38 22.06 14.81
N ASP A 586 10.46 22.18 13.48
CA ASP A 586 9.84 23.30 12.75
C ASP A 586 8.33 23.09 12.58
N GLY A 587 7.88 21.85 12.43
CA GLY A 587 6.47 21.49 12.43
C GLY A 587 5.79 21.84 13.74
N CYS A 588 6.37 21.43 14.88
CA CYS A 588 5.89 21.79 16.22
C CYS A 588 5.95 23.30 16.46
N ASN A 589 7.03 23.96 16.06
CA ASN A 589 7.15 25.42 16.17
C ASN A 589 6.03 26.14 15.38
N THR A 590 5.74 25.66 14.18
CA THR A 590 4.66 26.20 13.34
C THR A 590 3.29 26.05 13.99
N VAL A 591 2.99 24.88 14.53
CA VAL A 591 1.67 24.55 15.10
C VAL A 591 1.50 25.14 16.50
N LEU A 592 2.52 25.00 17.36
CA LEU A 592 2.49 25.44 18.76
C LEU A 592 2.58 26.96 18.90
N ARG A 593 3.33 27.64 18.05
CA ARG A 593 3.60 29.10 18.11
C ARG A 593 4.18 29.53 19.46
N PRO A 594 5.26 28.92 19.91
CA PRO A 594 5.87 29.31 21.16
C PRO A 594 6.52 30.70 20.98
N PRO A 595 6.42 31.61 21.95
CA PRO A 595 7.10 32.88 21.86
C PRO A 595 8.61 32.73 22.15
N GLY A 596 9.43 33.56 21.51
CA GLY A 596 10.82 33.79 21.91
C GLY A 596 11.87 32.85 21.28
N PHE A 597 11.51 31.90 20.44
CA PHE A 597 12.48 31.05 19.73
C PHE A 597 12.95 31.71 18.43
N THR A 598 14.25 31.79 18.26
CA THR A 598 14.90 32.26 17.03
C THR A 598 15.20 31.10 16.11
N SER A 599 15.56 31.38 14.84
CA SER A 599 16.02 30.35 13.89
C SER A 599 17.28 29.62 14.38
N GLU A 600 18.15 30.29 15.17
CA GLU A 600 19.33 29.68 15.77
C GLU A 600 18.96 28.70 16.89
N ASP A 601 17.96 29.05 17.72
CA ASP A 601 17.44 28.13 18.73
C ASP A 601 16.84 26.88 18.10
N LEU A 602 16.05 27.04 17.05
CA LEU A 602 15.48 25.88 16.31
C LEU A 602 16.57 25.02 15.68
N ALA A 603 17.63 25.64 15.11
CA ALA A 603 18.79 24.91 14.58
C ALA A 603 19.54 24.13 15.67
N SER A 604 19.62 24.71 16.88
CA SER A 604 20.21 24.05 18.04
C SER A 604 19.34 22.88 18.53
N LEU A 605 18.04 23.06 18.56
CA LEU A 605 17.09 22.00 18.94
C LEU A 605 17.14 20.83 17.96
N ARG A 606 17.20 21.07 16.65
CA ARG A 606 17.37 20.00 15.64
C ARG A 606 18.61 19.14 15.92
N LYS A 607 19.73 19.75 16.39
CA LYS A 607 20.93 18.99 16.77
C LYS A 607 20.72 18.13 18.02
N ILE A 608 19.92 18.60 18.98
CA ILE A 608 19.57 17.82 20.18
C ILE A 608 18.73 16.61 19.75
N ILE A 609 17.64 16.84 19.02
CA ILE A 609 16.73 15.80 18.55
C ILE A 609 17.46 14.73 17.73
N THR A 610 18.45 15.11 16.88
CA THR A 610 19.25 14.14 16.11
C THR A 610 20.16 13.26 16.97
N ARG A 611 20.56 13.72 18.18
CA ARG A 611 21.44 12.94 19.07
C ARG A 611 20.67 11.92 19.91
N ASP A 612 19.43 12.24 20.22
CA ASP A 612 18.60 11.47 21.15
C ASP A 612 17.70 10.43 20.41
N GLY A 613 17.59 10.52 19.08
CA GLY A 613 16.92 9.56 18.19
C GLY A 613 17.90 8.65 17.49
#